data_c0ee8e3b2b61f8a3b47b11d9d4214c1b
#
_entry.id   c0ee8e3b2b61f8a3b47b11d9d4214c1b
#
_cell.length_a   1.000
_cell.length_b   1.000
_cell.length_c   1.000
_cell.angle_alpha   90.00
_cell.angle_beta   90.00
_cell.angle_gamma   90.00
#
_symmetry.space_group_name_H-M   'P 1'
#
loop_
_entity.id
_entity.type
_entity.pdbx_description
1 polymer ?
#
loop_
_entity_poly.entity_id
_entity_poly.type
_entity_poly.pdbx_seq_one_letter_code
_entity_poly.pdbx_strand_id
1 'polypeptide(L)'
;MSDAGVDTSTLCLFDVDGTLTAARQRVTPDMAEFLLKLRTRVRVGVVGGSDLSKIKEQLGDDVIQKVDYVFAENGLVAYKSGQLHSVQVRITACIRTVAVLRWASCDSVSSLRGTFVEFRNGMLNVSPIGRSCTQEERIEFYELDKKEKIRETFVSVLQEEFKGKGLSFSIGGQISFDVFPDGWDKRYCLGIVEKDDYSTIHFFGDKTKPGGNDYEIYCDPRTVGHEVSSPEETRRLCEQLFFS
;
A
#
# COMPACT_ATOMS: atom_id res chain seq x y z
N MET A 1 13.83 -24.34 -8.86
CA MET A 1 13.53 -24.09 -10.29
C MET A 1 14.72 -23.34 -10.86
N SER A 2 15.28 -23.76 -11.97
CA SER A 2 16.41 -23.08 -12.62
C SER A 2 15.88 -21.76 -13.23
N ASP A 3 16.57 -20.64 -12.96
CA ASP A 3 16.26 -19.28 -13.50
C ASP A 3 16.48 -19.16 -15.03
N ALA A 4 16.62 -20.28 -15.75
CA ALA A 4 16.85 -20.29 -17.17
C ALA A 4 15.63 -19.69 -17.91
N GLY A 5 15.77 -18.46 -18.41
CA GLY A 5 14.73 -17.74 -19.15
C GLY A 5 13.98 -16.66 -18.36
N VAL A 6 14.28 -16.47 -17.05
CA VAL A 6 13.75 -15.36 -16.27
C VAL A 6 14.65 -14.14 -16.43
N ASP A 7 14.09 -12.98 -16.75
CA ASP A 7 14.82 -11.71 -16.65
C ASP A 7 14.98 -11.32 -15.18
N THR A 8 16.14 -11.62 -14.63
CA THR A 8 16.49 -11.33 -13.23
C THR A 8 16.88 -9.87 -13.01
N SER A 9 17.04 -9.08 -14.06
CA SER A 9 17.39 -7.66 -13.99
C SER A 9 16.18 -6.74 -13.91
N THR A 10 14.97 -7.29 -14.11
CA THR A 10 13.70 -6.55 -14.04
C THR A 10 12.87 -7.02 -12.85
N LEU A 11 12.37 -6.05 -12.07
CA LEU A 11 11.47 -6.26 -10.94
C LEU A 11 10.13 -5.56 -11.20
N CYS A 12 9.03 -6.28 -11.02
CA CYS A 12 7.67 -5.73 -10.98
C CYS A 12 7.19 -5.65 -9.54
N LEU A 13 6.93 -4.45 -9.05
CA LEU A 13 6.32 -4.16 -7.74
C LEU A 13 4.85 -3.78 -7.93
N PHE A 14 3.99 -4.40 -7.16
CA PHE A 14 2.55 -4.18 -7.22
C PHE A 14 2.00 -3.68 -5.88
N ASP A 15 1.17 -2.64 -5.91
CA ASP A 15 0.21 -2.42 -4.83
C ASP A 15 -0.81 -3.58 -4.77
N VAL A 16 -1.55 -3.68 -3.69
CA VAL A 16 -2.51 -4.78 -3.47
C VAL A 16 -3.93 -4.37 -3.80
N ASP A 17 -4.48 -3.39 -3.03
CA ASP A 17 -5.88 -2.96 -3.13
C ASP A 17 -6.12 -2.13 -4.41
N GLY A 18 -7.00 -2.56 -5.29
CA GLY A 18 -7.29 -1.87 -6.56
C GLY A 18 -6.30 -2.20 -7.68
N THR A 19 -5.20 -2.90 -7.38
CA THR A 19 -4.14 -3.26 -8.32
C THR A 19 -4.07 -4.76 -8.59
N LEU A 20 -3.90 -5.60 -7.56
CA LEU A 20 -3.92 -7.07 -7.68
C LEU A 20 -5.26 -7.67 -7.25
N THR A 21 -5.99 -6.98 -6.40
CA THR A 21 -7.31 -7.38 -5.93
C THR A 21 -8.27 -6.21 -6.04
N ALA A 22 -9.56 -6.49 -6.17
CA ALA A 22 -10.55 -5.47 -5.85
C ALA A 22 -10.37 -5.07 -4.38
N ALA A 23 -10.69 -3.81 -4.05
CA ALA A 23 -10.42 -3.25 -2.73
C ALA A 23 -10.92 -4.16 -1.60
N ARG A 24 -10.00 -4.64 -0.75
CA ARG A 24 -10.24 -5.55 0.39
C ARG A 24 -10.81 -6.92 0.02
N GLN A 25 -10.82 -7.29 -1.24
CA GLN A 25 -11.20 -8.62 -1.68
C GLN A 25 -9.98 -9.55 -1.74
N ARG A 26 -10.25 -10.84 -1.78
CA ARG A 26 -9.22 -11.83 -2.06
C ARG A 26 -8.85 -11.79 -3.53
N VAL A 27 -7.60 -12.11 -3.82
CA VAL A 27 -7.11 -12.30 -5.19
C VAL A 27 -7.93 -13.38 -5.89
N THR A 28 -8.30 -13.12 -7.13
CA THR A 28 -8.99 -14.13 -7.94
C THR A 28 -8.03 -15.27 -8.31
N PRO A 29 -8.54 -16.51 -8.50
CA PRO A 29 -7.69 -17.62 -8.96
C PRO A 29 -6.91 -17.28 -10.24
N ASP A 30 -7.54 -16.61 -11.18
CA ASP A 30 -6.93 -16.20 -12.46
C ASP A 30 -5.77 -15.22 -12.27
N MET A 31 -5.90 -14.24 -11.35
CA MET A 31 -4.81 -13.32 -11.04
C MET A 31 -3.69 -14.01 -10.26
N ALA A 32 -4.03 -14.91 -9.35
CA ALA A 32 -3.03 -15.68 -8.61
C ALA A 32 -2.20 -16.58 -9.55
N GLU A 33 -2.84 -17.24 -10.51
CA GLU A 33 -2.15 -18.02 -11.55
C GLU A 33 -1.30 -17.12 -12.45
N PHE A 34 -1.84 -15.95 -12.83
CA PHE A 34 -1.12 -14.96 -13.62
C PHE A 34 0.18 -14.49 -12.95
N LEU A 35 0.15 -14.21 -11.65
CA LEU A 35 1.35 -13.80 -10.89
C LEU A 35 2.43 -14.88 -10.90
N LEU A 36 2.04 -16.17 -10.76
CA LEU A 36 2.98 -17.28 -10.89
C LEU A 36 3.58 -17.37 -12.31
N LYS A 37 2.77 -17.14 -13.33
CA LYS A 37 3.23 -17.10 -14.72
C LYS A 37 4.16 -15.91 -14.97
N LEU A 38 3.84 -14.71 -14.46
CA LEU A 38 4.67 -13.51 -14.56
C LEU A 38 6.04 -13.73 -13.90
N ARG A 39 6.08 -14.40 -12.76
CA ARG A 39 7.32 -14.74 -12.05
C ARG A 39 8.25 -15.66 -12.86
N THR A 40 7.76 -16.34 -13.89
CA THR A 40 8.61 -17.08 -14.84
C THR A 40 9.28 -16.19 -15.88
N ARG A 41 8.91 -14.92 -15.95
CA ARG A 41 9.46 -13.93 -16.89
C ARG A 41 10.34 -12.88 -16.22
N VAL A 42 9.90 -12.37 -15.09
CA VAL A 42 10.55 -11.28 -14.33
C VAL A 42 10.45 -11.55 -12.83
N ARG A 43 11.18 -10.79 -11.99
CA ARG A 43 11.00 -10.83 -10.54
C ARG A 43 9.71 -10.10 -10.16
N VAL A 44 9.02 -10.63 -9.15
CA VAL A 44 7.71 -10.13 -8.70
C VAL A 44 7.75 -9.81 -7.22
N GLY A 45 7.27 -8.63 -6.86
CA GLY A 45 7.10 -8.21 -5.48
C GLY A 45 5.78 -7.50 -5.24
N VAL A 46 5.31 -7.52 -4.01
CA VAL A 46 4.12 -6.79 -3.58
C VAL A 46 4.49 -5.79 -2.49
N VAL A 47 3.88 -4.61 -2.52
CA VAL A 47 4.07 -3.56 -1.52
C VAL A 47 2.73 -2.99 -1.10
N GLY A 48 2.40 -3.07 0.18
CA GLY A 48 1.16 -2.54 0.73
C GLY A 48 1.38 -1.70 1.99
N GLY A 49 0.52 -0.70 2.21
CA GLY A 49 0.47 0.05 3.46
C GLY A 49 -0.12 -0.75 4.64
N SER A 50 -0.75 -1.89 4.36
CA SER A 50 -1.31 -2.79 5.37
C SER A 50 -0.24 -3.69 6.00
N ASP A 51 -0.55 -4.23 7.18
CA ASP A 51 0.27 -5.25 7.82
C ASP A 51 0.29 -6.56 7.02
N LEU A 52 1.23 -7.44 7.37
CA LEU A 52 1.42 -8.71 6.67
C LEU A 52 0.19 -9.63 6.76
N SER A 53 -0.54 -9.61 7.87
CA SER A 53 -1.72 -10.49 8.05
C SER A 53 -2.79 -10.15 7.03
N LYS A 54 -2.95 -8.86 6.75
CA LYS A 54 -3.88 -8.36 5.75
C LYS A 54 -3.45 -8.72 4.32
N ILE A 55 -2.17 -8.59 4.01
CA ILE A 55 -1.64 -9.00 2.70
C ILE A 55 -1.88 -10.49 2.49
N LYS A 56 -1.66 -11.32 3.52
CA LYS A 56 -1.95 -12.76 3.47
C LYS A 56 -3.44 -13.08 3.31
N GLU A 57 -4.31 -12.34 4.01
CA GLU A 57 -5.77 -12.49 3.85
C GLU A 57 -6.20 -12.27 2.40
N GLN A 58 -5.59 -11.30 1.71
CA GLN A 58 -5.95 -10.93 0.34
C GLN A 58 -5.26 -11.81 -0.72
N LEU A 59 -3.96 -12.09 -0.57
CA LEU A 59 -3.16 -12.79 -1.58
C LEU A 59 -2.91 -14.28 -1.28
N GLY A 60 -3.33 -14.74 -0.11
CA GLY A 60 -3.11 -16.11 0.37
C GLY A 60 -1.99 -16.21 1.40
N ASP A 61 -2.11 -17.20 2.31
CA ASP A 61 -1.14 -17.42 3.39
C ASP A 61 0.27 -17.73 2.88
N ASP A 62 0.36 -18.23 1.67
CA ASP A 62 1.58 -18.66 0.99
C ASP A 62 2.18 -17.56 0.06
N VAL A 63 1.67 -16.33 0.11
CA VAL A 63 2.16 -15.20 -0.72
C VAL A 63 3.67 -15.00 -0.59
N ILE A 64 4.22 -15.18 0.61
CA ILE A 64 5.66 -15.02 0.87
C ILE A 64 6.51 -15.99 0.02
N GLN A 65 6.00 -17.18 -0.31
CA GLN A 65 6.66 -18.19 -1.13
C GLN A 65 6.37 -18.00 -2.63
N LYS A 66 5.23 -17.39 -2.95
CA LYS A 66 4.76 -17.21 -4.32
C LYS A 66 5.42 -16.04 -5.06
N VAL A 67 5.91 -15.04 -4.33
CA VAL A 67 6.58 -13.87 -4.91
C VAL A 67 8.02 -13.73 -4.38
N ASP A 68 8.82 -12.90 -5.04
CA ASP A 68 10.22 -12.69 -4.66
C ASP A 68 10.36 -11.72 -3.49
N TYR A 69 9.44 -10.74 -3.39
CA TYR A 69 9.39 -9.77 -2.29
C TYR A 69 7.97 -9.56 -1.78
N VAL A 70 7.85 -9.47 -0.45
CA VAL A 70 6.63 -8.98 0.21
C VAL A 70 7.02 -7.84 1.14
N PHE A 71 6.51 -6.65 0.85
CA PHE A 71 6.72 -5.45 1.63
C PHE A 71 5.40 -5.05 2.30
N ALA A 72 5.27 -5.36 3.59
CA ALA A 72 4.17 -4.91 4.41
C ALA A 72 4.54 -3.58 5.11
N GLU A 73 3.53 -2.78 5.42
CA GLU A 73 3.70 -1.47 6.04
C GLU A 73 4.72 -0.61 5.28
N ASN A 74 4.55 -0.50 3.94
CA ASN A 74 5.42 0.25 3.03
C ASN A 74 6.88 -0.27 2.94
N GLY A 75 7.16 -1.48 3.43
CA GLY A 75 8.50 -2.08 3.46
C GLY A 75 9.16 -2.07 4.84
N LEU A 76 8.46 -1.58 5.89
CA LEU A 76 8.96 -1.66 7.27
C LEU A 76 9.06 -3.12 7.75
N VAL A 77 8.21 -3.98 7.21
CA VAL A 77 8.33 -5.44 7.33
C VAL A 77 8.57 -6.00 5.93
N ALA A 78 9.75 -6.53 5.69
CA ALA A 78 10.18 -7.01 4.39
C ALA A 78 10.52 -8.50 4.41
N TYR A 79 9.95 -9.24 3.45
CA TYR A 79 10.34 -10.60 3.13
C TYR A 79 10.98 -10.65 1.76
N LYS A 80 12.03 -11.43 1.61
CA LYS A 80 12.73 -11.68 0.36
C LYS A 80 12.93 -13.18 0.19
N SER A 81 12.56 -13.72 -0.96
CA SER A 81 12.72 -15.15 -1.31
C SER A 81 12.17 -16.10 -0.23
N GLY A 82 11.01 -15.78 0.33
CA GLY A 82 10.36 -16.62 1.35
C GLY A 82 10.88 -16.42 2.79
N GLN A 83 11.88 -15.57 3.02
CA GLN A 83 12.50 -15.36 4.33
C GLN A 83 12.30 -13.93 4.82
N LEU A 84 12.15 -13.75 6.14
CA LEU A 84 12.12 -12.44 6.77
C LEU A 84 13.48 -11.76 6.56
N HIS A 85 13.48 -10.63 5.87
CA HIS A 85 14.67 -9.85 5.57
C HIS A 85 14.92 -8.73 6.59
N SER A 86 13.88 -7.95 6.92
CA SER A 86 13.98 -6.86 7.89
C SER A 86 12.66 -6.54 8.54
N VAL A 87 12.74 -6.02 9.78
CA VAL A 87 11.63 -5.40 10.50
C VAL A 87 12.14 -4.10 11.10
N GLN A 88 11.49 -2.99 10.78
CA GLN A 88 11.76 -1.69 11.41
C GLN A 88 10.63 -1.35 12.39
N VAL A 89 10.99 -1.10 13.64
CA VAL A 89 10.06 -0.67 14.69
C VAL A 89 10.54 0.65 15.27
N ARG A 90 9.81 1.74 15.01
CA ARG A 90 10.06 3.04 15.67
C ARG A 90 8.73 3.65 16.11
N ILE A 91 8.33 3.36 17.32
CA ILE A 91 7.06 3.83 17.92
C ILE A 91 7.16 5.27 18.47
N THR A 92 8.36 5.80 18.68
CA THR A 92 8.58 7.01 19.50
C THR A 92 8.04 8.32 18.89
N ALA A 93 7.98 8.44 17.55
CA ALA A 93 7.47 9.66 16.90
C ALA A 93 5.94 9.73 16.91
N CYS A 94 5.25 8.59 16.84
CA CYS A 94 3.79 8.51 16.70
C CYS A 94 3.03 8.81 17.99
N ILE A 95 3.62 8.57 19.18
CA ILE A 95 2.90 8.70 20.48
C ILE A 95 2.46 10.14 20.76
N ARG A 96 3.25 11.14 20.34
CA ARG A 96 2.88 12.55 20.51
C ARG A 96 1.73 12.99 19.59
N THR A 97 1.57 12.34 18.43
CA THR A 97 0.54 12.66 17.44
C THR A 97 -0.87 12.24 17.91
N VAL A 98 -0.98 11.17 18.68
CA VAL A 98 -2.28 10.64 19.16
C VAL A 98 -3.02 11.61 20.08
N ALA A 99 -2.29 12.43 20.84
CA ALA A 99 -2.92 13.39 21.75
C ALA A 99 -3.75 14.46 21.02
N VAL A 100 -3.41 14.79 19.77
CA VAL A 100 -4.07 15.83 18.95
C VAL A 100 -5.25 15.25 18.16
N LEU A 101 -5.19 13.99 17.76
CA LEU A 101 -6.28 13.32 17.02
C LEU A 101 -7.57 13.15 17.83
N ARG A 102 -7.53 13.46 19.11
CA ARG A 102 -8.69 13.41 20.03
C ARG A 102 -9.80 14.42 19.70
N TRP A 103 -9.60 15.30 18.72
CA TRP A 103 -10.45 16.48 18.50
C TRP A 103 -11.25 16.51 17.19
N ALA A 104 -11.13 15.53 16.33
CA ALA A 104 -11.88 15.52 15.08
C ALA A 104 -13.23 14.81 15.22
N SER A 105 -14.21 15.49 15.80
CA SER A 105 -15.61 15.13 15.59
C SER A 105 -16.03 15.65 14.22
N CYS A 106 -16.16 14.78 13.24
CA CYS A 106 -16.74 15.13 11.95
C CYS A 106 -18.26 15.08 12.10
N ASP A 107 -18.91 16.23 12.22
CA ASP A 107 -20.36 16.37 12.37
C ASP A 107 -21.15 15.82 11.17
N SER A 108 -20.47 15.51 10.05
CA SER A 108 -21.05 15.01 8.82
C SER A 108 -21.16 13.49 8.74
N VAL A 109 -20.63 12.74 9.71
CA VAL A 109 -20.64 11.27 9.67
C VAL A 109 -21.77 10.72 10.53
N SER A 110 -22.73 10.07 9.89
CA SER A 110 -23.93 9.53 10.55
C SER A 110 -23.68 8.29 11.44
N SER A 111 -22.56 7.59 11.24
CA SER A 111 -22.21 6.38 11.99
C SER A 111 -20.74 6.38 12.40
N LEU A 112 -20.45 6.27 13.69
CA LEU A 112 -19.12 6.19 14.26
C LEU A 112 -18.93 4.82 14.93
N ARG A 113 -17.95 4.04 14.47
CA ARG A 113 -17.68 2.67 14.94
C ARG A 113 -16.24 2.53 15.40
N GLY A 114 -15.97 2.45 16.63
CA GLY A 114 -14.70 2.23 17.33
C GLY A 114 -13.40 2.05 16.53
N THR A 115 -12.26 2.14 17.21
CA THR A 115 -10.92 2.13 16.66
C THR A 115 -10.71 3.18 15.54
N PHE A 116 -10.68 4.44 15.96
CA PHE A 116 -10.42 5.57 15.06
C PHE A 116 -8.93 5.70 14.71
N VAL A 117 -8.05 5.26 15.60
CA VAL A 117 -6.60 5.25 15.42
C VAL A 117 -6.08 3.85 15.71
N GLU A 118 -5.51 3.22 14.70
CA GLU A 118 -4.85 1.91 14.80
C GLU A 118 -3.35 2.10 14.73
N PHE A 119 -2.65 1.57 15.74
CA PHE A 119 -1.19 1.56 15.79
C PHE A 119 -0.66 0.40 14.97
N ARG A 120 0.31 0.68 14.10
CA ARG A 120 1.08 -0.30 13.34
C ARG A 120 2.56 -0.15 13.65
N ASN A 121 3.42 -1.03 13.14
CA ASN A 121 4.84 -1.04 13.52
C ASN A 121 5.55 0.30 13.25
N GLY A 122 5.23 0.99 12.20
CA GLY A 122 5.87 2.24 11.83
C GLY A 122 4.94 3.38 11.45
N MET A 123 3.61 3.20 11.60
CA MET A 123 2.62 4.19 11.21
C MET A 123 1.39 4.17 12.09
N LEU A 124 0.59 5.23 12.01
CA LEU A 124 -0.77 5.25 12.52
C LEU A 124 -1.73 5.19 11.34
N ASN A 125 -2.72 4.31 11.40
CA ASN A 125 -3.84 4.34 10.48
C ASN A 125 -5.03 5.03 11.16
N VAL A 126 -5.51 6.11 10.56
CA VAL A 126 -6.58 6.95 11.10
C VAL A 126 -7.82 6.81 10.24
N SER A 127 -8.95 6.47 10.85
CA SER A 127 -10.24 6.32 10.17
C SER A 127 -11.28 7.25 10.78
N PRO A 128 -11.83 8.23 10.05
CA PRO A 128 -12.86 9.14 10.55
C PRO A 128 -14.13 8.44 11.05
N ILE A 129 -14.56 7.35 10.37
CA ILE A 129 -15.73 6.58 10.79
C ILE A 129 -15.42 5.42 11.74
N GLY A 130 -14.13 5.14 11.96
CA GLY A 130 -13.66 4.00 12.74
C GLY A 130 -13.56 2.70 11.94
N ARG A 131 -12.63 1.85 12.34
CA ARG A 131 -12.31 0.61 11.60
C ARG A 131 -13.28 -0.53 11.84
N SER A 132 -14.07 -0.46 12.89
CA SER A 132 -15.09 -1.47 13.24
C SER A 132 -16.41 -1.30 12.47
N CYS A 133 -16.46 -0.39 11.49
CA CYS A 133 -17.61 -0.21 10.61
C CYS A 133 -17.83 -1.41 9.69
N THR A 134 -19.09 -1.66 9.30
CA THR A 134 -19.48 -2.72 8.36
C THR A 134 -19.01 -2.41 6.93
N GLN A 135 -19.14 -3.38 6.04
CA GLN A 135 -18.78 -3.18 4.62
C GLN A 135 -19.73 -2.15 3.95
N GLU A 136 -20.99 -2.15 4.30
CA GLU A 136 -21.99 -1.21 3.81
C GLU A 136 -21.65 0.22 4.26
N GLU A 137 -21.35 0.42 5.56
CA GLU A 137 -20.93 1.70 6.12
C GLU A 137 -19.64 2.23 5.46
N ARG A 138 -18.71 1.33 5.06
CA ARG A 138 -17.50 1.70 4.33
C ARG A 138 -17.79 2.24 2.94
N ILE A 139 -18.67 1.58 2.22
CA ILE A 139 -19.07 1.99 0.86
C ILE A 139 -19.78 3.33 0.93
N GLU A 140 -20.74 3.48 1.86
CA GLU A 140 -21.46 4.73 2.09
C GLU A 140 -20.49 5.90 2.40
N PHE A 141 -19.58 5.68 3.35
CA PHE A 141 -18.58 6.69 3.68
C PHE A 141 -17.67 7.02 2.48
N TYR A 142 -17.23 6.01 1.72
CA TYR A 142 -16.37 6.23 0.57
C TYR A 142 -17.02 7.09 -0.51
N GLU A 143 -18.31 6.88 -0.78
CA GLU A 143 -19.05 7.71 -1.72
C GLU A 143 -19.29 9.13 -1.18
N LEU A 144 -19.54 9.27 0.12
CA LEU A 144 -19.63 10.56 0.79
C LEU A 144 -18.30 11.30 0.75
N ASP A 145 -17.19 10.63 1.06
CA ASP A 145 -15.85 11.21 1.10
C ASP A 145 -15.38 11.70 -0.29
N LYS A 146 -15.71 10.99 -1.37
CA LYS A 146 -15.48 11.46 -2.74
C LYS A 146 -16.14 12.81 -3.02
N LYS A 147 -17.32 13.02 -2.46
CA LYS A 147 -18.12 14.23 -2.67
C LYS A 147 -17.70 15.36 -1.73
N GLU A 148 -17.59 15.07 -0.44
CA GLU A 148 -17.38 16.07 0.62
C GLU A 148 -15.91 16.27 0.98
N LYS A 149 -14.99 15.42 0.44
CA LYS A 149 -13.53 15.47 0.66
C LYS A 149 -13.12 15.44 2.13
N ILE A 150 -13.81 14.62 2.93
CA ILE A 150 -13.67 14.57 4.39
C ILE A 150 -12.21 14.24 4.78
N ARG A 151 -11.62 13.17 4.18
CA ARG A 151 -10.25 12.77 4.48
C ARG A 151 -9.22 13.78 3.97
N GLU A 152 -9.43 14.34 2.78
CA GLU A 152 -8.57 15.42 2.24
C GLU A 152 -8.54 16.63 3.19
N THR A 153 -9.71 17.08 3.63
CA THR A 153 -9.83 18.21 4.56
C THR A 153 -9.16 17.89 5.89
N PHE A 154 -9.39 16.70 6.43
CA PHE A 154 -8.77 16.27 7.69
C PHE A 154 -7.23 16.22 7.57
N VAL A 155 -6.71 15.59 6.53
CA VAL A 155 -5.27 15.53 6.27
C VAL A 155 -4.67 16.92 6.12
N SER A 156 -5.32 17.84 5.40
CA SER A 156 -4.83 19.22 5.23
C SER A 156 -4.70 19.95 6.56
N VAL A 157 -5.67 19.79 7.46
CA VAL A 157 -5.60 20.39 8.80
C VAL A 157 -4.44 19.80 9.61
N LEU A 158 -4.25 18.46 9.55
CA LEU A 158 -3.14 17.82 10.26
C LEU A 158 -1.78 18.19 9.68
N GLN A 159 -1.66 18.33 8.36
CA GLN A 159 -0.43 18.77 7.70
C GLN A 159 0.01 20.17 8.17
N GLU A 160 -0.92 21.10 8.31
CA GLU A 160 -0.61 22.44 8.83
C GLU A 160 -0.25 22.39 10.32
N GLU A 161 -1.01 21.66 11.16
CA GLU A 161 -0.75 21.55 12.61
C GLU A 161 0.60 20.87 12.92
N PHE A 162 0.98 19.87 12.09
CA PHE A 162 2.22 19.12 12.26
C PHE A 162 3.35 19.57 11.34
N LYS A 163 3.24 20.73 10.72
CA LYS A 163 4.25 21.28 9.82
C LYS A 163 5.64 21.32 10.47
N GLY A 164 6.64 20.81 9.76
CA GLY A 164 8.03 20.76 10.23
C GLY A 164 8.30 19.72 11.33
N LYS A 165 7.36 18.83 11.65
CA LYS A 165 7.54 17.78 12.66
C LYS A 165 7.99 16.44 12.08
N GLY A 166 8.30 16.39 10.77
CA GLY A 166 8.81 15.18 10.11
C GLY A 166 7.75 14.09 9.96
N LEU A 167 6.50 14.48 9.67
CA LEU A 167 5.38 13.56 9.47
C LEU A 167 4.79 13.72 8.08
N SER A 168 4.56 12.59 7.44
CA SER A 168 3.85 12.45 6.16
C SER A 168 2.46 11.85 6.37
N PHE A 169 1.52 12.24 5.50
CA PHE A 169 0.12 11.82 5.55
C PHE A 169 -0.26 11.29 4.17
N SER A 170 -0.86 10.11 4.11
CA SER A 170 -1.24 9.48 2.85
C SER A 170 -2.65 8.90 2.92
N ILE A 171 -3.51 9.28 1.97
CA ILE A 171 -4.88 8.77 1.90
C ILE A 171 -4.87 7.46 1.11
N GLY A 172 -5.23 6.36 1.80
CA GLY A 172 -5.29 5.03 1.22
C GLY A 172 -6.59 4.31 1.55
N GLY A 173 -6.94 3.30 0.75
CA GLY A 173 -8.15 2.51 0.95
C GLY A 173 -9.44 3.34 0.90
N GLN A 174 -10.49 2.84 1.55
CA GLN A 174 -11.85 3.42 1.48
C GLN A 174 -12.18 4.40 2.61
N ILE A 175 -11.62 4.19 3.83
CA ILE A 175 -12.11 4.86 5.04
C ILE A 175 -11.01 5.50 5.89
N SER A 176 -9.75 5.38 5.53
CA SER A 176 -8.64 5.79 6.38
C SER A 176 -7.56 6.55 5.61
N PHE A 177 -6.65 7.13 6.36
CA PHE A 177 -5.36 7.61 5.89
C PHE A 177 -4.27 7.19 6.87
N ASP A 178 -3.04 7.13 6.39
CA ASP A 178 -1.87 6.74 7.16
C ASP A 178 -1.04 7.96 7.54
N VAL A 179 -0.48 7.94 8.75
CA VAL A 179 0.44 8.95 9.29
C VAL A 179 1.73 8.24 9.66
N PHE A 180 2.85 8.67 9.09
CA PHE A 180 4.15 8.04 9.26
C PHE A 180 5.28 9.06 9.20
N PRO A 181 6.49 8.75 9.67
CA PRO A 181 7.65 9.63 9.54
C PRO A 181 8.00 9.88 8.06
N ASP A 182 8.51 11.07 7.75
CA ASP A 182 8.96 11.41 6.41
C ASP A 182 9.94 10.35 5.86
N GLY A 183 9.71 9.94 4.60
CA GLY A 183 10.49 8.90 3.95
C GLY A 183 10.07 7.45 4.27
N TRP A 184 9.01 7.25 5.06
CA TRP A 184 8.46 5.91 5.39
C TRP A 184 7.22 5.57 4.54
N ASP A 185 7.06 6.25 3.40
CA ASP A 185 6.10 5.88 2.36
C ASP A 185 6.57 4.65 1.57
N LYS A 186 5.83 4.24 0.54
CA LYS A 186 6.16 3.06 -0.28
C LYS A 186 7.56 3.08 -0.89
N ARG A 187 8.19 4.24 -1.05
CA ARG A 187 9.59 4.34 -1.51
C ARG A 187 10.58 3.67 -0.56
N TYR A 188 10.18 3.46 0.72
CA TYR A 188 11.06 2.80 1.68
C TYR A 188 11.49 1.40 1.20
N CYS A 189 10.61 0.65 0.54
CA CYS A 189 10.93 -0.66 -0.02
C CYS A 189 12.03 -0.60 -1.09
N LEU A 190 12.13 0.51 -1.84
CA LEU A 190 13.14 0.67 -2.88
C LEU A 190 14.57 0.64 -2.32
N GLY A 191 14.80 1.19 -1.13
CA GLY A 191 16.11 1.12 -0.47
C GLY A 191 16.53 -0.31 -0.07
N ILE A 192 15.59 -1.25 -0.04
CA ILE A 192 15.88 -2.67 0.17
C ILE A 192 16.27 -3.32 -1.15
N VAL A 193 15.51 -3.07 -2.22
CA VAL A 193 15.74 -3.68 -3.54
C VAL A 193 16.92 -3.09 -4.29
N GLU A 194 17.35 -1.84 -4.00
CA GLU A 194 18.56 -1.24 -4.58
C GLU A 194 19.81 -2.10 -4.42
N LYS A 195 19.88 -2.90 -3.36
CA LYS A 195 21.00 -3.80 -3.09
C LYS A 195 21.05 -5.03 -3.99
N ASP A 196 20.03 -5.22 -4.80
CA ASP A 196 19.86 -6.39 -5.67
C ASP A 196 20.12 -6.06 -7.15
N ASP A 197 20.63 -4.83 -7.43
CA ASP A 197 21.13 -4.36 -8.73
C ASP A 197 20.13 -4.54 -9.90
N TYR A 198 18.83 -4.29 -9.66
CA TYR A 198 17.84 -4.28 -10.73
C TYR A 198 18.11 -3.12 -11.69
N SER A 199 18.14 -3.42 -13.00
CA SER A 199 18.27 -2.40 -14.06
C SER A 199 16.94 -1.66 -14.28
N THR A 200 15.80 -2.32 -14.04
CA THR A 200 14.48 -1.73 -14.21
C THR A 200 13.53 -2.20 -13.11
N ILE A 201 12.87 -1.26 -12.47
CA ILE A 201 11.83 -1.52 -11.47
C ILE A 201 10.52 -0.92 -11.98
N HIS A 202 9.58 -1.77 -12.38
CA HIS A 202 8.21 -1.36 -12.71
C HIS A 202 7.38 -1.31 -11.44
N PHE A 203 6.61 -0.24 -11.26
CA PHE A 203 5.64 -0.13 -10.16
C PHE A 203 4.22 0.02 -10.72
N PHE A 204 3.28 -0.76 -10.21
CA PHE A 204 1.86 -0.73 -10.57
C PHE A 204 1.03 -0.34 -9.35
N GLY A 205 0.17 0.68 -9.49
CA GLY A 205 -0.68 1.17 -8.40
C GLY A 205 -1.92 1.90 -8.87
N ASP A 206 -2.94 2.00 -8.00
CA ASP A 206 -4.23 2.67 -8.30
C ASP A 206 -4.31 4.10 -7.72
N LYS A 207 -3.57 4.41 -6.66
CA LYS A 207 -3.58 5.70 -5.96
C LYS A 207 -2.37 6.56 -6.32
N THR A 208 -2.17 6.80 -7.62
CA THR A 208 -1.00 7.46 -8.20
C THR A 208 -1.13 8.99 -8.33
N LYS A 209 -2.23 9.58 -7.88
CA LYS A 209 -2.41 11.04 -7.85
C LYS A 209 -1.83 11.66 -6.57
N PRO A 210 -1.49 12.95 -6.55
CA PRO A 210 -0.98 13.64 -5.36
C PRO A 210 -1.87 13.38 -4.12
N GLY A 211 -1.26 12.98 -3.02
CA GLY A 211 -1.94 12.60 -1.78
C GLY A 211 -2.38 11.13 -1.70
N GLY A 212 -2.30 10.37 -2.79
CA GLY A 212 -2.48 8.92 -2.79
C GLY A 212 -1.24 8.19 -2.28
N ASN A 213 -1.43 7.01 -1.72
CA ASN A 213 -0.34 6.24 -1.12
C ASN A 213 0.64 5.59 -2.11
N ASP A 214 0.33 5.66 -3.41
CA ASP A 214 1.19 5.18 -4.50
C ASP A 214 1.93 6.32 -5.20
N TYR A 215 1.57 7.57 -4.92
CA TYR A 215 2.06 8.71 -5.67
C TYR A 215 3.59 8.84 -5.63
N GLU A 216 4.17 8.75 -4.44
CA GLU A 216 5.60 8.95 -4.25
C GLU A 216 6.44 7.88 -4.95
N ILE A 217 6.06 6.60 -4.85
CA ILE A 217 6.77 5.50 -5.52
C ILE A 217 6.50 5.50 -7.03
N TYR A 218 5.31 5.89 -7.46
CA TYR A 218 4.96 6.04 -8.89
C TYR A 218 5.81 7.12 -9.57
N CYS A 219 6.09 8.24 -8.89
CA CYS A 219 6.88 9.35 -9.40
C CYS A 219 8.38 9.22 -9.11
N ASP A 220 8.84 8.18 -8.39
CA ASP A 220 10.23 8.02 -8.02
C ASP A 220 11.11 7.73 -9.24
N PRO A 221 12.25 8.41 -9.43
CA PRO A 221 13.10 8.22 -10.61
C PRO A 221 13.70 6.81 -10.75
N ARG A 222 13.65 5.99 -9.69
CA ARG A 222 14.08 4.58 -9.69
C ARG A 222 13.04 3.64 -10.26
N THR A 223 11.79 4.10 -10.47
CA THR A 223 10.69 3.27 -10.95
C THR A 223 10.16 3.73 -12.29
N VAL A 224 9.65 2.77 -13.05
CA VAL A 224 8.76 3.00 -14.19
C VAL A 224 7.33 2.82 -13.69
N GLY A 225 6.66 3.93 -13.38
CA GLY A 225 5.32 3.93 -12.79
C GLY A 225 4.21 3.62 -13.79
N HIS A 226 3.30 2.73 -13.43
CA HIS A 226 2.11 2.36 -14.19
C HIS A 226 0.87 2.62 -13.34
N GLU A 227 0.03 3.55 -13.78
CA GLU A 227 -1.29 3.77 -13.19
C GLU A 227 -2.25 2.70 -13.71
N VAL A 228 -2.97 2.06 -12.80
CA VAL A 228 -3.99 1.05 -13.12
C VAL A 228 -5.27 1.35 -12.35
N SER A 229 -6.40 0.90 -12.87
CA SER A 229 -7.72 1.12 -12.26
C SER A 229 -8.37 -0.17 -11.76
N SER A 230 -7.81 -1.32 -12.11
CA SER A 230 -8.32 -2.64 -11.73
C SER A 230 -7.29 -3.75 -11.91
N PRO A 231 -7.51 -4.91 -11.27
CA PRO A 231 -6.68 -6.10 -11.47
C PRO A 231 -6.60 -6.55 -12.94
N GLU A 232 -7.70 -6.44 -13.68
CA GLU A 232 -7.77 -6.81 -15.09
C GLU A 232 -6.86 -5.91 -15.94
N GLU A 233 -6.82 -4.62 -15.64
CA GLU A 233 -5.92 -3.68 -16.31
C GLU A 233 -4.46 -3.95 -15.97
N THR A 234 -4.16 -4.25 -14.71
CA THR A 234 -2.82 -4.68 -14.28
C THR A 234 -2.35 -5.87 -15.09
N ARG A 235 -3.17 -6.91 -15.19
CA ARG A 235 -2.87 -8.10 -15.97
C ARG A 235 -2.62 -7.76 -17.44
N ARG A 236 -3.52 -7.00 -18.05
CA ARG A 236 -3.41 -6.60 -19.48
C ARG A 236 -2.09 -5.87 -19.76
N LEU A 237 -1.71 -4.91 -18.91
CA LEU A 237 -0.46 -4.17 -19.06
C LEU A 237 0.77 -5.08 -18.92
N CYS A 238 0.78 -5.94 -17.93
CA CYS A 238 1.89 -6.89 -17.75
C CYS A 238 1.99 -7.88 -18.91
N GLU A 239 0.85 -8.34 -19.49
CA GLU A 239 0.86 -9.20 -20.67
C GLU A 239 1.48 -8.49 -21.87
N GLN A 240 1.20 -7.20 -22.05
CA GLN A 240 1.81 -6.39 -23.12
C GLN A 240 3.31 -6.17 -22.92
N LEU A 241 3.76 -6.00 -21.68
CA LEU A 241 5.16 -5.70 -21.37
C LEU A 241 6.06 -6.94 -21.40
N PHE A 242 5.57 -8.11 -20.97
CA PHE A 242 6.42 -9.25 -20.64
C PHE A 242 6.09 -10.54 -21.43
N PHE A 243 5.00 -10.55 -22.21
CA PHE A 243 4.57 -11.73 -22.97
C PHE A 243 4.37 -11.46 -24.48
N SER A 244 4.68 -10.24 -24.93
CA SER A 244 4.67 -9.89 -26.36
C SER A 244 5.86 -10.48 -27.10
#